data_395bde37ff7a3daab39de485aa67843f
#
_entry.id   395bde37ff7a3daab39de485aa67843f
#
_cell.length_a   1.000
_cell.length_b   1.000
_cell.length_c   1.000
_cell.angle_alpha   90.00
_cell.angle_beta   90.00
_cell.angle_gamma   90.00
#
_symmetry.space_group_name_H-M   'P 1'
#
loop_
_entity.id
_entity.type
_entity.pdbx_description
1 polymer ?
#
loop_
_entity_poly.entity_id
_entity_poly.type
_entity_poly.pdbx_seq_one_letter_code
_entity_poly.pdbx_strand_id
1 'polypeptide(L)'
;MSDLAATQLPLLPLRDVVVYPHMVLPLFVGRERSIQALEHAMTGNKQVLLVAQRHAPDDDPDVDDLYQVGTISTILQLLKLPDGTIKVLVEGSARAAIEAIDADESFSMATVRSLECEDLEAESEHEAVKTTVAHFEKYVGVSKKVPSEVLTSLSGIDDPGRLADTIAAHMSVDLAEKQNILEMSSVKARLEHLLSLIHI
;
A
#
# COMPACT_ATOMS: atom_id res chain seq x y z
N MET A 1 12.43 19.92 -14.45
CA MET A 1 12.87 18.55 -14.15
C MET A 1 13.29 18.56 -12.70
N SER A 2 12.34 18.31 -11.79
CA SER A 2 12.65 18.13 -10.36
C SER A 2 13.34 16.79 -10.20
N ASP A 3 14.59 16.85 -9.80
CA ASP A 3 15.38 15.71 -9.37
C ASP A 3 14.63 15.08 -8.17
N LEU A 4 13.85 14.03 -8.42
CA LEU A 4 13.22 13.24 -7.36
C LEU A 4 14.36 12.54 -6.64
N ALA A 5 14.86 13.18 -5.58
CA ALA A 5 15.97 12.67 -4.80
C ALA A 5 15.64 11.26 -4.30
N ALA A 6 16.51 10.32 -4.62
CA ALA A 6 16.44 8.96 -4.09
C ALA A 6 16.49 9.02 -2.56
N THR A 7 15.54 8.39 -1.90
CA THR A 7 15.43 8.36 -0.44
C THR A 7 15.76 6.97 0.06
N GLN A 8 16.53 6.87 1.12
CA GLN A 8 16.80 5.60 1.79
C GLN A 8 15.84 5.39 2.97
N LEU A 9 15.20 4.24 3.01
CA LEU A 9 14.22 3.86 4.04
C LEU A 9 14.46 2.43 4.52
N PRO A 10 14.24 2.15 5.82
CA PRO A 10 14.18 0.77 6.29
C PRO A 10 13.11 -0.02 5.54
N LEU A 11 13.46 -1.21 5.10
CA LEU A 11 12.59 -2.09 4.33
C LEU A 11 11.82 -3.02 5.26
N LEU A 12 10.51 -3.09 5.09
CA LEU A 12 9.62 -3.98 5.82
C LEU A 12 8.83 -4.85 4.85
N PRO A 13 9.25 -6.12 4.62
CA PRO A 13 8.49 -7.04 3.77
C PRO A 13 7.18 -7.47 4.43
N LEU A 14 6.10 -7.46 3.66
CA LEU A 14 4.77 -7.90 4.09
C LEU A 14 4.38 -9.20 3.37
N ARG A 15 3.81 -10.17 4.10
CA ARG A 15 3.47 -11.50 3.58
C ARG A 15 2.21 -11.51 2.73
N ASP A 16 1.16 -10.87 3.23
CA ASP A 16 -0.22 -11.09 2.80
C ASP A 16 -1.04 -9.81 2.65
N VAL A 17 -0.38 -8.66 2.64
CA VAL A 17 -1.04 -7.37 2.50
C VAL A 17 -0.27 -6.42 1.59
N VAL A 18 -1.01 -5.70 0.75
CA VAL A 18 -0.54 -4.55 -0.01
C VAL A 18 -1.07 -3.30 0.64
N VAL A 19 -0.19 -2.37 0.97
CA VAL A 19 -0.55 -1.08 1.58
C VAL A 19 -0.62 -0.01 0.50
N TYR A 20 -1.76 0.66 0.41
CA TYR A 20 -1.95 1.78 -0.51
C TYR A 20 -1.68 3.12 0.19
N PRO A 21 -1.38 4.20 -0.55
CA PRO A 21 -1.38 5.54 0.00
C PRO A 21 -2.68 5.87 0.74
N HIS A 22 -2.58 6.62 1.82
CA HIS A 22 -3.68 7.01 2.73
C HIS A 22 -4.34 5.85 3.53
N MET A 23 -3.89 4.63 3.36
CA MET A 23 -4.35 3.48 4.12
C MET A 23 -3.72 3.49 5.51
N VAL A 24 -4.54 3.37 6.55
CA VAL A 24 -4.10 3.24 7.95
C VAL A 24 -4.46 1.85 8.44
N LEU A 25 -3.47 1.09 8.88
CA LEU A 25 -3.69 -0.28 9.36
C LEU A 25 -2.67 -0.70 10.42
N PRO A 26 -3.07 -1.62 11.32
CA PRO A 26 -2.15 -2.26 12.24
C PRO A 26 -1.43 -3.42 11.54
N LEU A 27 -0.14 -3.55 11.80
CA LEU A 27 0.69 -4.68 11.39
C LEU A 27 1.26 -5.37 12.62
N PHE A 28 1.33 -6.70 12.58
CA PHE A 28 1.98 -7.51 13.59
C PHE A 28 3.32 -8.01 13.05
N VAL A 29 4.41 -7.59 13.69
CA VAL A 29 5.77 -7.84 13.22
C VAL A 29 6.49 -8.70 14.23
N GLY A 30 6.88 -9.91 13.81
CA GLY A 30 7.56 -10.89 14.66
C GLY A 30 8.95 -11.30 14.16
N ARG A 31 9.30 -10.96 12.91
CA ARG A 31 10.63 -11.27 12.35
C ARG A 31 11.68 -10.33 12.92
N GLU A 32 12.80 -10.87 13.35
CA GLU A 32 13.90 -10.09 13.96
C GLU A 32 14.37 -8.94 13.07
N ARG A 33 14.60 -9.21 11.78
CA ARG A 33 15.05 -8.18 10.82
C ARG A 33 14.02 -7.06 10.66
N SER A 34 12.73 -7.39 10.65
CA SER A 34 11.65 -6.42 10.56
C SER A 34 11.52 -5.59 11.84
N ILE A 35 11.72 -6.21 13.00
CA ILE A 35 11.74 -5.52 14.30
C ILE A 35 12.87 -4.49 14.32
N GLN A 36 14.06 -4.87 13.89
CA GLN A 36 15.22 -3.97 13.84
C GLN A 36 15.03 -2.83 12.84
N ALA A 37 14.41 -3.09 11.69
CA ALA A 37 14.04 -2.06 10.74
C ALA A 37 13.08 -1.02 11.35
N LEU A 38 12.06 -1.47 12.09
CA LEU A 38 11.13 -0.58 12.81
C LEU A 38 11.83 0.23 13.90
N GLU A 39 12.69 -0.38 14.68
CA GLU A 39 13.45 0.31 15.72
C GLU A 39 14.37 1.37 15.13
N HIS A 40 15.03 1.08 14.02
CA HIS A 40 15.83 2.05 13.29
C HIS A 40 14.98 3.23 12.80
N ALA A 41 13.81 2.95 12.19
CA ALA A 41 12.90 3.98 11.72
C ALA A 41 12.42 4.90 12.86
N MET A 42 12.18 4.36 14.05
CA MET A 42 11.76 5.13 15.23
C MET A 42 12.83 6.09 15.75
N THR A 43 14.10 5.82 15.50
CA THR A 43 15.21 6.74 15.84
C THR A 43 15.36 7.89 14.84
N GLY A 44 14.76 7.78 13.67
CA GLY A 44 14.82 8.75 12.59
C GLY A 44 13.48 9.47 12.36
N ASN A 45 13.07 9.53 11.09
CA ASN A 45 11.86 10.22 10.65
C ASN A 45 10.56 9.39 10.76
N LYS A 46 10.63 8.19 11.33
CA LYS A 46 9.52 7.24 11.47
C LYS A 46 8.92 6.78 10.14
N GLN A 47 9.69 6.82 9.08
CA GLN A 47 9.28 6.32 7.77
C GLN A 47 9.90 4.96 7.48
N VAL A 48 9.13 4.11 6.83
CA VAL A 48 9.51 2.78 6.35
C VAL A 48 8.99 2.57 4.94
N LEU A 49 9.65 1.69 4.19
CA LEU A 49 9.09 1.17 2.95
C LEU A 49 8.37 -0.15 3.23
N LEU A 50 7.07 -0.18 2.99
CA LEU A 50 6.27 -1.39 3.03
C LEU A 50 6.18 -1.98 1.62
N VAL A 51 6.60 -3.22 1.46
CA VAL A 51 6.58 -3.94 0.18
C VAL A 51 6.06 -5.36 0.37
N ALA A 52 5.21 -5.82 -0.54
CA ALA A 52 4.68 -7.17 -0.48
C ALA A 52 5.69 -8.20 -0.98
N GLN A 53 5.66 -9.39 -0.38
CA GLN A 53 6.38 -10.56 -0.85
C GLN A 53 5.62 -11.24 -2.00
N ARG A 54 6.37 -11.82 -2.95
CA ARG A 54 5.78 -12.65 -4.03
C ARG A 54 5.26 -13.97 -3.49
N HIS A 55 5.93 -14.51 -2.47
CA HIS A 55 5.60 -15.79 -1.82
C HIS A 55 5.45 -15.60 -0.32
N ALA A 56 4.21 -15.70 0.17
CA ALA A 56 3.88 -15.48 1.57
C ALA A 56 4.60 -16.44 2.57
N PRO A 57 4.89 -17.71 2.25
CA PRO A 57 5.54 -18.63 3.19
C PRO A 57 6.99 -18.29 3.56
N ASP A 58 7.67 -17.46 2.78
CA ASP A 58 9.08 -17.17 3.01
C ASP A 58 9.29 -16.32 4.25
N ASP A 59 10.03 -16.87 5.22
CA ASP A 59 10.34 -16.20 6.47
C ASP A 59 11.45 -15.17 6.36
N ASP A 60 12.40 -15.40 5.45
CA ASP A 60 13.51 -14.50 5.16
C ASP A 60 13.61 -14.28 3.63
N PRO A 61 12.70 -13.45 3.06
CA PRO A 61 12.66 -13.25 1.63
C PRO A 61 13.92 -12.55 1.12
N ASP A 62 14.48 -13.08 0.05
CA ASP A 62 15.53 -12.42 -0.71
C ASP A 62 14.96 -11.23 -1.51
N VAL A 63 15.84 -10.42 -2.07
CA VAL A 63 15.48 -9.24 -2.89
C VAL A 63 14.57 -9.63 -4.06
N ASP A 64 14.83 -10.79 -4.68
CA ASP A 64 14.05 -11.29 -5.82
C ASP A 64 12.65 -11.80 -5.43
N ASP A 65 12.42 -12.08 -4.14
CA ASP A 65 11.14 -12.51 -3.59
C ASP A 65 10.20 -11.34 -3.28
N LEU A 66 10.69 -10.12 -3.43
CA LEU A 66 9.91 -8.90 -3.21
C LEU A 66 9.41 -8.30 -4.52
N TYR A 67 8.26 -7.64 -4.45
CA TYR A 67 7.83 -6.77 -5.54
C TYR A 67 8.71 -5.52 -5.62
N GLN A 68 8.73 -4.86 -6.76
CA GLN A 68 9.59 -3.70 -7.01
C GLN A 68 8.93 -2.35 -6.69
N VAL A 69 7.64 -2.35 -6.41
CA VAL A 69 6.89 -1.18 -5.99
C VAL A 69 6.30 -1.43 -4.62
N GLY A 70 6.53 -0.50 -3.73
CA GLY A 70 5.97 -0.49 -2.39
C GLY A 70 5.37 0.87 -2.05
N THR A 71 5.09 1.07 -0.78
CA THR A 71 4.50 2.31 -0.26
C THR A 71 5.35 2.86 0.86
N ILE A 72 5.82 4.09 0.68
CA ILE A 72 6.43 4.86 1.75
C ILE A 72 5.36 5.11 2.79
N SER A 73 5.62 4.72 4.02
CA SER A 73 4.65 4.79 5.10
C SER A 73 5.26 5.39 6.37
N THR A 74 4.41 6.02 7.16
CA THR A 74 4.79 6.62 8.44
C THR A 74 4.30 5.75 9.59
N ILE A 75 5.15 5.51 10.58
CA ILE A 75 4.79 4.83 11.83
C ILE A 75 4.04 5.83 12.71
N LEU A 76 2.77 5.55 12.98
CA LEU A 76 1.93 6.38 13.86
C LEU A 76 2.07 5.95 15.31
N GLN A 77 2.13 4.64 15.57
CA GLN A 77 2.22 4.05 16.90
C GLN A 77 2.95 2.72 16.85
N LEU A 78 3.76 2.46 17.86
CA LEU A 78 4.46 1.19 18.03
C LEU A 78 4.26 0.67 19.45
N LEU A 79 3.81 -0.58 19.57
CA LEU A 79 3.57 -1.27 20.84
C LEU A 79 4.30 -2.60 20.86
N LYS A 80 5.21 -2.78 21.82
CA LYS A 80 5.87 -4.06 22.07
C LYS A 80 4.96 -4.96 22.92
N LEU A 81 4.70 -6.16 22.41
CA LEU A 81 3.87 -7.16 23.10
C LEU A 81 4.74 -8.09 23.97
N PRO A 82 4.15 -8.73 25.01
CA PRO A 82 4.90 -9.60 25.93
C PRO A 82 5.57 -10.79 25.28
N ASP A 83 5.06 -11.25 24.12
CA ASP A 83 5.62 -12.37 23.34
C ASP A 83 6.82 -11.99 22.44
N GLY A 84 7.23 -10.72 22.47
CA GLY A 84 8.29 -10.17 21.63
C GLY A 84 7.82 -9.65 20.27
N THR A 85 6.56 -9.86 19.90
CA THR A 85 5.96 -9.29 18.68
C THR A 85 5.72 -7.78 18.85
N ILE A 86 5.87 -7.05 17.76
CA ILE A 86 5.55 -5.62 17.73
C ILE A 86 4.24 -5.42 16.96
N LYS A 87 3.29 -4.75 17.58
CA LYS A 87 2.13 -4.18 16.91
C LYS A 87 2.44 -2.76 16.51
N VAL A 88 2.42 -2.48 15.21
CA VAL A 88 2.70 -1.15 14.67
C VAL A 88 1.50 -0.64 13.87
N LEU A 89 1.10 0.61 14.12
CA LEU A 89 0.11 1.31 13.33
C LEU A 89 0.84 2.16 12.29
N VAL A 90 0.54 1.94 11.02
CA VAL A 90 1.18 2.60 9.89
C VAL A 90 0.16 3.33 9.01
N GLU A 91 0.60 4.40 8.40
CA GLU A 91 -0.15 5.15 7.40
C GLU A 91 0.66 5.22 6.10
N GLY A 92 0.08 4.74 5.01
CA GLY A 92 0.67 4.86 3.68
C GLY A 92 0.69 6.32 3.22
N SER A 93 1.81 6.75 2.64
CA SER A 93 2.00 8.13 2.16
C SER A 93 2.08 8.21 0.64
N ALA A 94 2.99 7.49 0.03
CA ALA A 94 3.24 7.56 -1.42
C ALA A 94 3.73 6.24 -1.98
N ARG A 95 3.41 6.00 -3.24
CA ARG A 95 4.00 4.90 -4.02
C ARG A 95 5.47 5.16 -4.27
N ALA A 96 6.27 4.12 -4.23
CA ALA A 96 7.70 4.21 -4.53
C ALA A 96 8.21 2.99 -5.26
N ALA A 97 9.07 3.21 -6.24
CA ALA A 97 9.84 2.16 -6.89
C ALA A 97 11.15 1.95 -6.15
N ILE A 98 11.52 0.68 -5.96
CA ILE A 98 12.79 0.28 -5.38
C ILE A 98 13.86 0.34 -6.47
N GLU A 99 14.92 1.11 -6.22
CA GLU A 99 16.08 1.23 -7.12
C GLU A 99 17.23 0.32 -6.67
N ALA A 100 17.41 0.19 -5.36
CA ALA A 100 18.42 -0.68 -4.77
C ALA A 100 18.00 -1.13 -3.36
N ILE A 101 18.49 -2.29 -2.95
CA ILE A 101 18.35 -2.80 -1.58
C ILE A 101 19.74 -3.12 -1.05
N ASP A 102 20.10 -2.48 0.04
CA ASP A 102 21.31 -2.76 0.80
C ASP A 102 20.95 -3.64 1.99
N ALA A 103 21.27 -4.93 1.87
CA ALA A 103 21.03 -5.90 2.93
C ALA A 103 22.20 -5.89 3.90
N ASP A 104 21.96 -5.51 5.13
CA ASP A 104 22.90 -5.66 6.25
C ASP A 104 22.53 -6.92 7.05
N GLU A 105 23.40 -7.34 7.96
CA GLU A 105 23.13 -8.49 8.85
C GLU A 105 21.89 -8.27 9.73
N SER A 106 21.61 -7.04 10.09
CA SER A 106 20.55 -6.65 11.01
C SER A 106 19.20 -6.44 10.34
N PHE A 107 19.17 -5.63 9.28
CA PHE A 107 17.96 -5.30 8.50
C PHE A 107 18.37 -4.76 7.13
N SER A 108 17.40 -4.54 6.26
CA SER A 108 17.65 -4.02 4.92
C SER A 108 17.21 -2.57 4.79
N MET A 109 18.01 -1.78 4.05
CA MET A 109 17.66 -0.44 3.61
C MET A 109 17.31 -0.45 2.12
N ALA A 110 16.23 0.20 1.75
CA ALA A 110 15.85 0.37 0.36
C ALA A 110 16.12 1.81 -0.09
N THR A 111 16.77 1.94 -1.23
CA THR A 111 16.83 3.20 -1.97
C THR A 111 15.64 3.25 -2.89
N VAL A 112 14.78 4.24 -2.71
CA VAL A 112 13.51 4.35 -3.41
C VAL A 112 13.35 5.69 -4.11
N ARG A 113 12.57 5.67 -5.18
CA ARG A 113 12.12 6.86 -5.90
C ARG A 113 10.60 6.93 -5.84
N SER A 114 10.06 8.05 -5.37
CA SER A 114 8.60 8.26 -5.39
C SER A 114 8.06 8.17 -6.81
N LEU A 115 6.92 7.50 -6.95
CA LEU A 115 6.18 7.42 -8.20
C LEU A 115 5.09 8.50 -8.19
N GLU A 116 5.15 9.38 -9.19
CA GLU A 116 4.08 10.34 -9.43
C GLU A 116 2.87 9.61 -10.05
N CYS A 117 1.67 9.99 -9.62
CA CYS A 117 0.44 9.53 -10.24
C CYS A 117 0.07 10.47 -11.39
N GLU A 118 -0.36 9.89 -12.49
CA GLU A 118 -0.96 10.64 -13.59
C GLU A 118 -2.43 10.88 -13.25
N ASP A 119 -2.78 12.15 -13.01
CA ASP A 119 -4.14 12.56 -12.66
C ASP A 119 -5.08 12.45 -13.87
N LEU A 120 -6.36 12.38 -13.58
CA LEU A 120 -7.41 12.47 -14.59
C LEU A 120 -7.53 13.92 -15.11
N GLU A 121 -7.97 14.05 -16.37
CA GLU A 121 -8.42 15.34 -16.86
C GLU A 121 -9.66 15.81 -16.11
N ALA A 122 -9.68 17.06 -15.66
CA ALA A 122 -10.72 17.61 -14.77
C ALA A 122 -12.16 17.42 -15.30
N GLU A 123 -12.35 17.39 -16.63
CA GLU A 123 -13.66 17.20 -17.26
C GLU A 123 -14.22 15.78 -17.08
N SER A 124 -13.34 14.77 -17.01
CA SER A 124 -13.73 13.35 -16.87
C SER A 124 -13.72 12.86 -15.41
N GLU A 125 -13.11 13.63 -14.53
CA GLU A 125 -12.88 13.25 -13.13
C GLU A 125 -14.18 12.97 -12.36
N HIS A 126 -15.12 13.88 -12.41
CA HIS A 126 -16.39 13.77 -11.67
C HIS A 126 -17.24 12.60 -12.15
N GLU A 127 -17.32 12.37 -13.46
CA GLU A 127 -18.10 11.26 -14.03
C GLU A 127 -17.45 9.91 -13.69
N ALA A 128 -16.13 9.81 -13.79
CA ALA A 128 -15.39 8.60 -13.44
C ALA A 128 -15.56 8.22 -11.97
N VAL A 129 -15.45 9.18 -11.06
CA VAL A 129 -15.69 8.98 -9.62
C VAL A 129 -17.11 8.49 -9.37
N LYS A 130 -18.11 9.17 -9.91
CA LYS A 130 -19.52 8.83 -9.73
C LYS A 130 -19.85 7.42 -10.25
N THR A 131 -19.35 7.08 -11.44
CA THR A 131 -19.56 5.77 -12.05
C THR A 131 -18.91 4.68 -11.21
N THR A 132 -17.68 4.90 -10.75
CA THR A 132 -16.94 3.92 -9.96
C THR A 132 -17.60 3.68 -8.61
N VAL A 133 -18.04 4.73 -7.92
CA VAL A 133 -18.78 4.61 -6.65
C VAL A 133 -20.07 3.81 -6.84
N ALA A 134 -20.86 4.13 -7.87
CA ALA A 134 -22.13 3.43 -8.13
C ALA A 134 -21.94 1.93 -8.40
N HIS A 135 -20.87 1.55 -9.10
CA HIS A 135 -20.55 0.14 -9.33
C HIS A 135 -20.06 -0.55 -8.07
N PHE A 136 -19.24 0.14 -7.29
CA PHE A 136 -18.75 -0.40 -6.03
C PHE A 136 -19.86 -0.58 -4.98
N GLU A 137 -20.84 0.32 -4.93
CA GLU A 137 -22.05 0.14 -4.10
C GLU A 137 -22.78 -1.15 -4.41
N LYS A 138 -22.96 -1.48 -5.70
CA LYS A 138 -23.54 -2.76 -6.13
C LYS A 138 -22.68 -3.95 -5.70
N TYR A 139 -21.37 -3.84 -5.84
CA TYR A 139 -20.43 -4.88 -5.41
C TYR A 139 -20.53 -5.14 -3.90
N VAL A 140 -20.56 -4.11 -3.08
CA VAL A 140 -20.73 -4.21 -1.62
C VAL A 140 -22.07 -4.87 -1.27
N GLY A 141 -23.14 -4.53 -1.98
CA GLY A 141 -24.46 -5.11 -1.78
C GLY A 141 -24.54 -6.61 -2.05
N VAL A 142 -23.69 -7.13 -2.93
CA VAL A 142 -23.61 -8.55 -3.28
C VAL A 142 -22.53 -9.28 -2.49
N SER A 143 -21.43 -8.60 -2.18
CA SER A 143 -20.29 -9.15 -1.45
C SER A 143 -20.54 -9.13 0.05
N LYS A 144 -20.60 -10.31 0.66
CA LYS A 144 -20.68 -10.43 2.13
C LYS A 144 -19.37 -10.13 2.85
N LYS A 145 -18.29 -9.86 2.11
CA LYS A 145 -16.94 -9.68 2.67
C LYS A 145 -16.59 -8.21 2.92
N VAL A 146 -17.33 -7.28 2.33
CA VAL A 146 -17.07 -5.85 2.45
C VAL A 146 -18.14 -5.22 3.34
N PRO A 147 -17.75 -4.60 4.46
CA PRO A 147 -18.71 -3.90 5.33
C PRO A 147 -19.36 -2.70 4.62
N SER A 148 -20.64 -2.50 4.84
CA SER A 148 -21.40 -1.36 4.25
C SER A 148 -20.90 0.01 4.72
N GLU A 149 -20.24 0.07 5.87
CA GLU A 149 -19.61 1.28 6.43
C GLU A 149 -18.53 1.87 5.52
N VAL A 150 -17.93 1.02 4.67
CA VAL A 150 -16.95 1.47 3.67
C VAL A 150 -17.56 2.48 2.70
N LEU A 151 -18.83 2.32 2.33
CA LEU A 151 -19.55 3.25 1.45
C LEU A 151 -19.64 4.65 2.05
N THR A 152 -19.85 4.74 3.36
CA THR A 152 -19.87 6.02 4.07
C THR A 152 -18.51 6.70 4.03
N SER A 153 -17.44 5.92 4.14
CA SER A 153 -16.07 6.44 4.04
C SER A 153 -15.74 6.96 2.64
N LEU A 154 -16.29 6.34 1.60
CA LEU A 154 -16.07 6.77 0.21
C LEU A 154 -16.78 8.08 -0.13
N SER A 155 -17.93 8.34 0.48
CA SER A 155 -18.74 9.55 0.18
C SER A 155 -18.03 10.87 0.50
N GLY A 156 -16.99 10.84 1.31
CA GLY A 156 -16.15 12.00 1.65
C GLY A 156 -14.85 12.12 0.85
N ILE A 157 -14.64 11.26 -0.16
CA ILE A 157 -13.41 11.26 -0.95
C ILE A 157 -13.70 11.86 -2.32
N ASP A 158 -13.14 13.04 -2.58
CA ASP A 158 -13.28 13.75 -3.86
C ASP A 158 -12.12 13.45 -4.82
N ASP A 159 -10.96 13.08 -4.31
CA ASP A 159 -9.78 12.73 -5.10
C ASP A 159 -9.92 11.34 -5.75
N PRO A 160 -9.88 11.23 -7.09
CA PRO A 160 -10.09 9.97 -7.79
C PRO A 160 -9.01 8.93 -7.50
N GLY A 161 -7.77 9.35 -7.33
CA GLY A 161 -6.65 8.45 -7.01
C GLY A 161 -6.81 7.84 -5.63
N ARG A 162 -7.17 8.64 -4.65
CA ARG A 162 -7.47 8.19 -3.29
C ARG A 162 -8.71 7.29 -3.25
N LEU A 163 -9.73 7.62 -4.03
CA LEU A 163 -10.93 6.78 -4.17
C LEU A 163 -10.58 5.40 -4.72
N ALA A 164 -9.80 5.33 -5.79
CA ALA A 164 -9.36 4.08 -6.41
C ALA A 164 -8.56 3.22 -5.41
N ASP A 165 -7.65 3.80 -4.68
CA ASP A 165 -6.84 3.12 -3.69
C ASP A 165 -7.67 2.60 -2.50
N THR A 166 -8.65 3.38 -2.05
CA THR A 166 -9.56 2.96 -0.97
C THR A 166 -10.44 1.80 -1.41
N ILE A 167 -10.97 1.83 -2.61
CA ILE A 167 -11.74 0.71 -3.20
C ILE A 167 -10.86 -0.53 -3.32
N ALA A 168 -9.66 -0.41 -3.87
CA ALA A 168 -8.72 -1.51 -4.03
C ALA A 168 -8.38 -2.19 -2.69
N ALA A 169 -8.20 -1.40 -1.64
CA ALA A 169 -7.92 -1.91 -0.30
C ALA A 169 -9.04 -2.81 0.25
N HIS A 170 -10.30 -2.54 -0.11
CA HIS A 170 -11.47 -3.27 0.35
C HIS A 170 -11.95 -4.37 -0.59
N MET A 171 -11.41 -4.48 -1.79
CA MET A 171 -11.77 -5.55 -2.72
C MET A 171 -11.21 -6.91 -2.27
N SER A 172 -12.02 -7.96 -2.47
CA SER A 172 -11.63 -9.35 -2.19
C SER A 172 -10.97 -9.98 -3.42
N VAL A 173 -9.79 -9.51 -3.77
CA VAL A 173 -8.95 -10.06 -4.85
C VAL A 173 -7.64 -10.57 -4.25
N ASP A 174 -6.90 -11.37 -5.02
CA ASP A 174 -5.62 -11.90 -4.54
C ASP A 174 -4.54 -10.81 -4.41
N LEU A 175 -3.44 -11.17 -3.75
CA LEU A 175 -2.35 -10.25 -3.46
C LEU A 175 -1.69 -9.72 -4.74
N ALA A 176 -1.51 -10.59 -5.74
CA ALA A 176 -0.89 -10.21 -7.01
C ALA A 176 -1.72 -9.16 -7.75
N GLU A 177 -3.05 -9.28 -7.70
CA GLU A 177 -3.96 -8.30 -8.29
C GLU A 177 -3.91 -6.96 -7.53
N LYS A 178 -3.89 -7.00 -6.20
CA LYS A 178 -3.71 -5.79 -5.39
C LYS A 178 -2.37 -5.10 -5.68
N GLN A 179 -1.32 -5.86 -5.83
CA GLN A 179 -0.01 -5.33 -6.20
C GLN A 179 -0.02 -4.71 -7.60
N ASN A 180 -0.70 -5.35 -8.56
CA ASN A 180 -0.86 -4.80 -9.91
C ASN A 180 -1.53 -3.42 -9.89
N ILE A 181 -2.57 -3.24 -9.08
CA ILE A 181 -3.23 -1.94 -8.90
C ILE A 181 -2.29 -0.92 -8.26
N LEU A 182 -1.47 -1.32 -7.29
CA LEU A 182 -0.47 -0.44 -6.68
C LEU A 182 0.55 0.07 -7.70
N GLU A 183 0.95 -0.77 -8.64
CA GLU A 183 1.94 -0.45 -9.69
C GLU A 183 1.41 0.47 -10.79
N MET A 184 0.09 0.62 -10.91
CA MET A 184 -0.52 1.50 -11.89
C MET A 184 -0.36 2.97 -11.51
N SER A 185 0.42 3.74 -12.27
CA SER A 185 0.60 5.18 -12.08
C SER A 185 -0.61 6.01 -12.54
N SER A 186 -1.28 5.57 -13.60
CA SER A 186 -2.45 6.26 -14.14
C SER A 186 -3.70 6.02 -13.28
N VAL A 187 -4.30 7.08 -12.75
CA VAL A 187 -5.55 7.04 -12.00
C VAL A 187 -6.69 6.49 -12.87
N LYS A 188 -6.74 6.91 -14.13
CA LYS A 188 -7.72 6.41 -15.10
C LYS A 188 -7.62 4.90 -15.27
N ALA A 189 -6.41 4.38 -15.49
CA ALA A 189 -6.18 2.94 -15.65
C ALA A 189 -6.58 2.15 -14.40
N ARG A 190 -6.31 2.69 -13.20
CA ARG A 190 -6.74 2.06 -11.94
C ARG A 190 -8.25 1.98 -11.82
N LEU A 191 -8.98 3.05 -12.12
CA LEU A 191 -10.44 3.07 -12.06
C LEU A 191 -11.05 2.10 -13.08
N GLU A 192 -10.58 2.09 -14.33
CA GLU A 192 -11.02 1.17 -15.37
C GLU A 192 -10.76 -0.28 -14.99
N HIS A 193 -9.59 -0.57 -14.42
CA HIS A 193 -9.23 -1.91 -13.97
C HIS A 193 -10.12 -2.38 -12.80
N LEU A 194 -10.36 -1.51 -11.81
CA LEU A 194 -11.28 -1.79 -10.70
C LEU A 194 -12.70 -2.10 -11.22
N LEU A 195 -13.20 -1.33 -12.16
CA LEU A 195 -14.50 -1.60 -12.79
C LEU A 195 -14.53 -2.97 -13.46
N SER A 196 -13.47 -3.38 -14.12
CA SER A 196 -13.38 -4.72 -14.73
C SER A 196 -13.44 -5.84 -13.71
N LEU A 197 -12.84 -5.64 -12.53
CA LEU A 197 -12.87 -6.60 -11.43
C LEU A 197 -14.24 -6.68 -10.73
N ILE A 198 -14.95 -5.57 -10.65
CA ILE A 198 -16.29 -5.50 -10.06
C ILE A 198 -17.32 -6.23 -10.92
N HIS A 199 -17.16 -6.23 -12.25
CA HIS A 199 -18.11 -6.82 -13.19
C HIS A 199 -18.00 -8.36 -13.32
N ILE A 200 -17.02 -8.97 -12.71
CA ILE A 200 -16.93 -10.43 -12.62
C ILE A 200 -17.79 -10.91 -11.43
#